data_b4eba1902438822ab1573aee862ddf6d
#
_entry.id   b4eba1902438822ab1573aee862ddf6d
#
_cell.length_a   1.000
_cell.length_b   1.000
_cell.length_c   1.000
_cell.angle_alpha   90.00
_cell.angle_beta   90.00
_cell.angle_gamma   90.00
#
_symmetry.space_group_name_H-M   'P 1'
#
loop_
_entity.id
_entity.type
_entity.pdbx_description
1 polymer ?
#
loop_
_entity_poly.entity_id
_entity_poly.type
_entity_poly.pdbx_seq_one_letter_code
_entity_poly.pdbx_strand_id
1 'polypeptide(L)'
;MKVSIGTNIKEGPWGGGNLFAINIKKYLETKGHKVVTDLNDSDIDIILLTEPRRTSESSAYTHIDVENYLNYINGRTLVVHRVNECDERKNTNYVNKYLIEANKVADYTVFVSTWLRDIYEEQGINKKQNHVILAGADRAIFNDKGRALWNQEEKLKIVTHHWGANWNKGFDIYSKLDNLLEESFYKNYFEFTYIGNLPKNFSFKNTKVIKPLSGENLAKEIKKNHVYLTASLNEPSGNHHIEGAQCGLPVLYINSGGIPEYCHGFGLEFNKDNFSEILDEMRNNYDKHLKHMEKYPFNSQNMCRSFERMFNDMLEKRDNILSKRNLINKQNAIARRIYLARRKLKLTKSK
;
A
#
# COMPACT_ATOMS: atom_id res chain seq x y z
N MET A 1 21.98 4.42 10.46
CA MET A 1 21.00 3.83 11.39
C MET A 1 20.79 2.35 11.11
N LYS A 2 20.29 1.62 12.12
CA LYS A 2 19.82 0.24 11.97
C LYS A 2 18.29 0.21 12.11
N VAL A 3 17.60 -0.30 11.08
CA VAL A 3 16.14 -0.35 11.03
C VAL A 3 15.67 -1.81 11.01
N SER A 4 14.72 -2.15 11.88
CA SER A 4 14.02 -3.44 11.82
C SER A 4 12.65 -3.26 11.19
N ILE A 5 12.34 -4.04 10.15
CA ILE A 5 11.04 -4.00 9.43
C ILE A 5 10.21 -5.21 9.85
N GLY A 6 8.99 -4.98 10.35
CA GLY A 6 8.07 -5.99 10.88
C GLY A 6 7.38 -6.86 9.83
N THR A 7 8.03 -7.10 8.69
CA THR A 7 7.47 -7.90 7.61
C THR A 7 8.35 -9.11 7.31
N ASN A 8 7.77 -10.30 7.26
CA ASN A 8 8.37 -11.47 6.63
C ASN A 8 8.37 -11.24 5.12
N ILE A 9 9.49 -10.75 4.59
CA ILE A 9 9.65 -10.47 3.16
C ILE A 9 9.68 -11.79 2.40
N LYS A 10 8.80 -11.90 1.40
CA LYS A 10 8.69 -13.08 0.52
C LYS A 10 8.90 -12.66 -0.92
N GLU A 11 9.48 -13.55 -1.71
CA GLU A 11 9.57 -13.37 -3.17
C GLU A 11 8.23 -13.63 -3.85
N GLY A 12 7.96 -12.93 -4.96
CA GLY A 12 6.74 -13.11 -5.75
C GLY A 12 5.58 -12.16 -5.37
N PRO A 13 4.35 -12.46 -5.84
CA PRO A 13 3.19 -11.55 -5.75
C PRO A 13 2.47 -11.65 -4.39
N TRP A 14 3.06 -11.12 -3.35
CA TRP A 14 2.53 -11.16 -1.97
C TRP A 14 1.78 -9.88 -1.54
N GLY A 15 1.35 -9.06 -2.49
CA GLY A 15 0.56 -7.85 -2.22
C GLY A 15 1.37 -6.64 -1.74
N GLY A 16 0.65 -5.52 -1.51
CA GLY A 16 1.25 -4.20 -1.32
C GLY A 16 2.13 -4.04 -0.08
N GLY A 17 1.81 -4.72 1.02
CA GLY A 17 2.63 -4.67 2.24
C GLY A 17 4.02 -5.28 2.05
N ASN A 18 4.10 -6.37 1.31
CA ASN A 18 5.37 -7.02 0.98
C ASN A 18 6.21 -6.16 0.01
N LEU A 19 5.58 -5.59 -1.03
CA LEU A 19 6.27 -4.67 -1.96
C LEU A 19 6.80 -3.43 -1.26
N PHE A 20 6.04 -2.87 -0.32
CA PHE A 20 6.52 -1.78 0.53
C PHE A 20 7.80 -2.19 1.28
N ALA A 21 7.79 -3.36 1.95
CA ALA A 21 8.94 -3.81 2.73
C ALA A 21 10.18 -4.06 1.86
N ILE A 22 10.01 -4.63 0.65
CA ILE A 22 11.09 -4.80 -0.32
C ILE A 22 11.67 -3.43 -0.73
N ASN A 23 10.82 -2.47 -1.09
CA ASN A 23 11.25 -1.17 -1.58
C ASN A 23 11.97 -0.36 -0.51
N ILE A 24 11.42 -0.31 0.72
CA ILE A 24 12.05 0.47 1.81
C ILE A 24 13.37 -0.19 2.27
N LYS A 25 13.45 -1.52 2.33
CA LYS A 25 14.69 -2.24 2.63
C LYS A 25 15.76 -1.90 1.61
N LYS A 26 15.48 -2.14 0.32
CA LYS A 26 16.43 -1.86 -0.77
C LYS A 26 16.90 -0.40 -0.76
N TYR A 27 15.98 0.54 -0.59
CA TYR A 27 16.30 1.97 -0.54
C TYR A 27 17.22 2.29 0.62
N LEU A 28 16.90 1.86 1.85
CA LEU A 28 17.72 2.14 3.03
C LEU A 28 19.11 1.52 2.93
N GLU A 29 19.21 0.30 2.42
CA GLU A 29 20.51 -0.38 2.20
C GLU A 29 21.37 0.38 1.17
N THR A 30 20.79 0.91 0.08
CA THR A 30 21.52 1.75 -0.90
C THR A 30 21.98 3.08 -0.31
N LYS A 31 21.37 3.53 0.79
CA LYS A 31 21.80 4.72 1.56
C LYS A 31 22.80 4.40 2.68
N GLY A 32 23.30 3.17 2.75
CA GLY A 32 24.28 2.73 3.75
C GLY A 32 23.67 2.42 5.13
N HIS A 33 22.36 2.30 5.25
CA HIS A 33 21.71 1.88 6.48
C HIS A 33 21.69 0.36 6.61
N LYS A 34 21.68 -0.15 7.86
CA LYS A 34 21.50 -1.59 8.12
C LYS A 34 20.01 -1.89 8.27
N VAL A 35 19.54 -2.92 7.58
CA VAL A 35 18.14 -3.36 7.66
C VAL A 35 18.05 -4.82 8.07
N VAL A 36 17.24 -5.09 9.09
CA VAL A 36 16.90 -6.44 9.57
C VAL A 36 15.38 -6.63 9.55
N THR A 37 14.91 -7.86 9.63
CA THR A 37 13.48 -8.17 9.68
C THR A 37 13.09 -8.92 10.97
N ASP A 38 13.92 -8.81 11.99
CA ASP A 38 13.70 -9.41 13.30
C ASP A 38 14.12 -8.44 14.42
N LEU A 39 14.00 -8.89 15.68
CA LEU A 39 14.38 -8.12 16.87
C LEU A 39 15.60 -8.73 17.59
N ASN A 40 16.49 -9.43 16.87
CA ASN A 40 17.61 -10.15 17.45
C ASN A 40 18.76 -9.25 17.87
N ASP A 41 19.00 -8.17 17.16
CA ASP A 41 20.06 -7.21 17.49
C ASP A 41 19.67 -6.31 18.68
N SER A 42 20.63 -5.96 19.52
CA SER A 42 20.39 -5.07 20.68
C SER A 42 20.57 -3.59 20.38
N ASP A 43 21.03 -3.25 19.19
CA ASP A 43 21.39 -1.89 18.75
C ASP A 43 20.47 -1.38 17.62
N ILE A 44 19.23 -1.83 17.58
CA ILE A 44 18.22 -1.33 16.62
C ILE A 44 17.89 0.13 16.97
N ASP A 45 18.03 1.02 16.01
CA ASP A 45 17.68 2.44 16.16
C ASP A 45 16.18 2.66 16.01
N ILE A 46 15.57 2.03 14.98
CA ILE A 46 14.16 2.18 14.64
C ILE A 46 13.52 0.81 14.37
N ILE A 47 12.37 0.58 14.95
CA ILE A 47 11.46 -0.52 14.63
C ILE A 47 10.32 0.05 13.77
N LEU A 48 10.19 -0.44 12.54
CA LEU A 48 9.07 -0.16 11.65
C LEU A 48 8.06 -1.32 11.74
N LEU A 49 7.06 -1.18 12.59
CA LEU A 49 5.97 -2.13 12.78
C LEU A 49 4.98 -1.99 11.61
N THR A 50 4.86 -3.02 10.79
CA THR A 50 4.06 -2.99 9.55
C THR A 50 2.87 -3.94 9.59
N GLU A 51 3.04 -5.11 10.20
CA GLU A 51 2.00 -6.14 10.31
C GLU A 51 2.04 -6.78 11.71
N PRO A 52 1.34 -6.18 12.69
CA PRO A 52 1.40 -6.66 14.07
C PRO A 52 0.56 -7.92 14.34
N ARG A 53 -0.25 -8.40 13.39
CA ARG A 53 -1.16 -9.52 13.58
C ARG A 53 -0.44 -10.87 13.52
N ARG A 54 -0.37 -11.56 14.63
CA ARG A 54 0.32 -12.86 14.75
C ARG A 54 -0.20 -13.93 13.78
N THR A 55 -1.45 -13.85 13.38
CA THR A 55 -2.09 -14.79 12.44
C THR A 55 -1.76 -14.49 10.99
N SER A 56 -1.12 -13.37 10.70
CA SER A 56 -0.68 -13.01 9.35
C SER A 56 0.68 -13.62 9.04
N GLU A 57 0.79 -14.34 7.93
CA GLU A 57 2.06 -14.86 7.44
C GLU A 57 3.10 -13.77 7.12
N SER A 58 2.64 -12.55 6.88
CA SER A 58 3.50 -11.39 6.63
C SER A 58 4.08 -10.81 7.91
N SER A 59 3.61 -11.22 9.10
CA SER A 59 4.09 -10.68 10.38
C SER A 59 5.44 -11.30 10.75
N ALA A 60 6.47 -10.47 10.87
CA ALA A 60 7.77 -10.89 11.39
C ALA A 60 7.80 -10.87 12.94
N TYR A 61 7.12 -9.91 13.54
CA TYR A 61 6.93 -9.76 14.98
C TYR A 61 5.70 -8.91 15.28
N THR A 62 5.17 -9.08 16.47
CA THR A 62 3.97 -8.38 16.94
C THR A 62 4.33 -7.15 17.78
N HIS A 63 3.33 -6.31 18.09
CA HIS A 63 3.50 -5.20 19.04
C HIS A 63 3.92 -5.67 20.44
N ILE A 64 3.51 -6.89 20.87
CA ILE A 64 3.94 -7.48 22.14
C ILE A 64 5.44 -7.80 22.12
N ASP A 65 5.95 -8.29 20.98
CA ASP A 65 7.39 -8.54 20.82
C ASP A 65 8.18 -7.23 20.86
N VAL A 66 7.63 -6.15 20.26
CA VAL A 66 8.20 -4.79 20.32
C VAL A 66 8.21 -4.27 21.74
N GLU A 67 7.11 -4.37 22.47
CA GLU A 67 7.02 -3.97 23.89
C GLU A 67 8.08 -4.68 24.75
N ASN A 68 8.21 -6.00 24.59
CA ASN A 68 9.23 -6.78 25.29
C ASN A 68 10.65 -6.36 24.91
N TYR A 69 10.89 -6.04 23.63
CA TYR A 69 12.19 -5.53 23.18
C TYR A 69 12.53 -4.20 23.87
N LEU A 70 11.59 -3.26 23.88
CA LEU A 70 11.77 -1.96 24.53
C LEU A 70 12.01 -2.07 26.03
N ASN A 71 11.27 -2.96 26.69
CA ASN A 71 11.37 -3.15 28.15
C ASN A 71 12.64 -3.88 28.59
N TYR A 72 13.15 -4.83 27.81
CA TYR A 72 14.17 -5.76 28.26
C TYR A 72 15.48 -5.70 27.50
N ILE A 73 15.50 -5.14 26.28
CA ILE A 73 16.69 -5.11 25.43
C ILE A 73 17.18 -3.67 25.23
N ASN A 74 16.39 -2.82 24.57
CA ASN A 74 16.79 -1.46 24.26
C ASN A 74 15.61 -0.48 24.31
N GLY A 75 15.43 0.16 25.45
CA GLY A 75 14.38 1.19 25.63
C GLY A 75 14.61 2.48 24.85
N ARG A 76 15.79 2.67 24.23
CA ARG A 76 16.09 3.85 23.41
C ARG A 76 15.71 3.69 21.94
N THR A 77 15.32 2.49 21.51
CA THR A 77 14.83 2.23 20.16
C THR A 77 13.54 2.99 19.92
N LEU A 78 13.41 3.67 18.79
CA LEU A 78 12.18 4.37 18.38
C LEU A 78 11.27 3.44 17.59
N VAL A 79 9.96 3.66 17.69
CA VAL A 79 8.96 2.79 17.06
C VAL A 79 8.06 3.60 16.13
N VAL A 80 7.96 3.17 14.89
CA VAL A 80 7.02 3.68 13.89
C VAL A 80 6.02 2.58 13.56
N HIS A 81 4.72 2.84 13.70
CA HIS A 81 3.66 1.95 13.26
C HIS A 81 3.12 2.42 11.91
N ARG A 82 3.33 1.62 10.86
CA ARG A 82 2.72 1.88 9.55
C ARG A 82 1.38 1.18 9.44
N VAL A 83 0.30 1.95 9.35
CA VAL A 83 -1.07 1.47 9.22
C VAL A 83 -1.52 1.56 7.76
N ASN A 84 -1.93 0.43 7.18
CA ASN A 84 -2.34 0.32 5.77
C ASN A 84 -3.56 -0.58 5.56
N GLU A 85 -4.30 -0.84 6.62
CA GLU A 85 -5.47 -1.73 6.60
C GLU A 85 -6.57 -1.19 7.52
N CYS A 86 -7.83 -1.54 7.24
CA CYS A 86 -8.99 -1.19 8.08
C CYS A 86 -10.14 -2.18 7.90
N ASP A 87 -11.10 -2.10 8.82
CA ASP A 87 -12.32 -2.91 8.81
C ASP A 87 -13.19 -2.58 7.60
N GLU A 88 -13.27 -1.33 7.21
CA GLU A 88 -14.09 -0.81 6.10
C GLU A 88 -13.69 -1.47 4.76
N ARG A 89 -12.39 -1.70 4.55
CA ARG A 89 -11.89 -2.39 3.37
C ARG A 89 -12.14 -3.89 3.43
N LYS A 90 -11.96 -4.48 4.61
CA LYS A 90 -12.01 -5.94 4.81
C LYS A 90 -13.43 -6.45 5.06
N ASN A 91 -14.37 -5.56 5.34
CA ASN A 91 -15.69 -5.91 5.86
C ASN A 91 -15.59 -6.80 7.12
N THR A 92 -14.77 -6.32 8.08
CA THR A 92 -14.53 -6.94 9.39
C THR A 92 -14.90 -5.96 10.51
N ASN A 93 -14.80 -6.39 11.76
CA ASN A 93 -15.14 -5.56 12.94
C ASN A 93 -14.09 -5.66 14.06
N TYR A 94 -12.88 -6.11 13.74
CA TYR A 94 -11.82 -6.35 14.71
C TYR A 94 -10.45 -5.80 14.32
N VAL A 95 -10.23 -5.49 13.03
CA VAL A 95 -8.94 -5.04 12.51
C VAL A 95 -8.57 -3.69 13.09
N ASN A 96 -9.50 -2.72 13.06
CA ASN A 96 -9.25 -1.38 13.59
C ASN A 96 -8.90 -1.43 15.07
N LYS A 97 -9.71 -2.12 15.86
CA LYS A 97 -9.46 -2.28 17.31
C LYS A 97 -8.09 -2.92 17.59
N TYR A 98 -7.72 -3.94 16.82
CA TYR A 98 -6.43 -4.61 16.98
C TYR A 98 -5.27 -3.67 16.65
N LEU A 99 -5.37 -2.92 15.54
CA LEU A 99 -4.31 -1.98 15.12
C LEU A 99 -4.20 -0.78 16.07
N ILE A 100 -5.31 -0.31 16.66
CA ILE A 100 -5.29 0.71 17.73
C ILE A 100 -4.56 0.18 18.96
N GLU A 101 -4.81 -1.06 19.38
CA GLU A 101 -4.07 -1.67 20.49
C GLU A 101 -2.59 -1.80 20.17
N ALA A 102 -2.26 -2.30 18.96
CA ALA A 102 -0.89 -2.41 18.51
C ALA A 102 -0.17 -1.05 18.40
N ASN A 103 -0.91 0.02 18.17
CA ASN A 103 -0.36 1.37 18.08
C ASN A 103 0.18 1.92 19.39
N LYS A 104 -0.23 1.39 20.53
CA LYS A 104 0.20 1.86 21.86
C LYS A 104 1.71 1.79 22.10
N VAL A 105 2.44 0.94 21.36
CA VAL A 105 3.90 0.84 21.45
C VAL A 105 4.62 1.81 20.52
N ALA A 106 3.90 2.52 19.65
CA ALA A 106 4.46 3.39 18.64
C ALA A 106 4.73 4.80 19.19
N ASP A 107 5.86 5.37 18.79
CA ASP A 107 6.18 6.77 19.00
C ASP A 107 5.57 7.63 17.89
N TYR A 108 5.61 7.16 16.65
CA TYR A 108 5.00 7.78 15.49
C TYR A 108 4.12 6.79 14.73
N THR A 109 3.03 7.31 14.15
CA THR A 109 2.13 6.52 13.30
C THR A 109 2.18 7.07 11.88
N VAL A 110 2.30 6.17 10.90
CA VAL A 110 2.26 6.52 9.48
C VAL A 110 1.07 5.85 8.82
N PHE A 111 0.19 6.65 8.26
CA PHE A 111 -0.94 6.20 7.46
C PHE A 111 -0.64 6.33 5.96
N VAL A 112 -1.23 5.46 5.16
CA VAL A 112 -1.06 5.44 3.70
C VAL A 112 -2.01 6.39 2.97
N SER A 113 -2.91 7.06 3.68
CA SER A 113 -3.82 8.10 3.17
C SER A 113 -4.36 8.95 4.32
N THR A 114 -4.85 10.14 4.02
CA THR A 114 -5.56 10.99 4.99
C THR A 114 -6.89 10.36 5.38
N TRP A 115 -7.60 9.75 4.42
CA TRP A 115 -8.81 8.98 4.69
C TRP A 115 -8.61 7.90 5.76
N LEU A 116 -7.53 7.12 5.66
CA LEU A 116 -7.25 6.09 6.66
C LEU A 116 -6.84 6.69 8.01
N ARG A 117 -6.06 7.76 8.02
CA ARG A 117 -5.71 8.49 9.25
C ARG A 117 -6.96 8.94 9.98
N ASP A 118 -7.90 9.56 9.27
CA ASP A 118 -9.10 10.14 9.86
C ASP A 118 -9.96 9.07 10.54
N ILE A 119 -10.13 7.89 9.91
CA ILE A 119 -10.81 6.73 10.54
C ILE A 119 -10.18 6.38 11.90
N TYR A 120 -8.85 6.28 11.95
CA TYR A 120 -8.17 5.86 13.17
C TYR A 120 -8.08 6.96 14.22
N GLU A 121 -8.01 8.22 13.83
CA GLU A 121 -8.06 9.36 14.74
C GLU A 121 -9.43 9.50 15.40
N GLU A 122 -10.52 9.27 14.66
CA GLU A 122 -11.88 9.22 15.21
C GLU A 122 -12.07 8.06 16.19
N GLN A 123 -11.37 6.94 15.98
CA GLN A 123 -11.42 5.77 16.84
C GLN A 123 -10.40 5.79 17.99
N GLY A 124 -9.63 6.87 18.17
CA GLY A 124 -8.83 7.13 19.36
C GLY A 124 -7.31 6.99 19.22
N ILE A 125 -6.74 6.89 18.02
CA ILE A 125 -5.30 7.07 17.84
C ILE A 125 -4.94 8.54 18.05
N ASN A 126 -3.89 8.79 18.84
CA ASN A 126 -3.47 10.14 19.19
C ASN A 126 -3.00 10.95 17.97
N LYS A 127 -3.63 12.11 17.73
CA LYS A 127 -3.36 12.99 16.59
C LYS A 127 -1.96 13.61 16.52
N LYS A 128 -1.26 13.72 17.66
CA LYS A 128 -0.03 14.54 17.76
C LYS A 128 1.19 13.99 17.03
N GLN A 129 1.18 12.71 16.64
CA GLN A 129 2.34 12.02 16.07
C GLN A 129 1.96 11.20 14.82
N ASN A 130 0.86 11.61 14.18
CA ASN A 130 0.36 10.97 12.98
C ASN A 130 0.90 11.67 11.74
N HIS A 131 1.40 10.86 10.82
CA HIS A 131 1.93 11.27 9.53
C HIS A 131 1.18 10.57 8.42
N VAL A 132 1.09 11.19 7.26
CA VAL A 132 0.62 10.55 6.04
C VAL A 132 1.80 10.46 5.08
N ILE A 133 2.18 9.24 4.70
CA ILE A 133 3.16 9.00 3.65
C ILE A 133 2.50 8.11 2.62
N LEU A 134 2.17 8.70 1.47
CA LEU A 134 1.49 8.03 0.39
C LEU A 134 2.38 6.92 -0.20
N ALA A 135 1.76 5.82 -0.63
CA ALA A 135 2.45 4.70 -1.27
C ALA A 135 2.97 5.08 -2.66
N GLY A 136 3.83 4.26 -3.23
CA GLY A 136 4.37 4.49 -4.56
C GLY A 136 4.80 3.20 -5.24
N ALA A 137 4.68 3.13 -6.57
CA ALA A 137 5.14 2.02 -7.37
C ALA A 137 6.65 2.12 -7.70
N ASP A 138 7.29 0.99 -7.95
CA ASP A 138 8.70 0.95 -8.36
C ASP A 138 8.86 1.45 -9.80
N ARG A 139 9.54 2.60 -9.97
CA ARG A 139 9.80 3.20 -11.30
C ARG A 139 10.73 2.38 -12.18
N ALA A 140 11.50 1.47 -11.64
CA ALA A 140 12.31 0.56 -12.47
C ALA A 140 11.41 -0.40 -13.27
N ILE A 141 10.25 -0.76 -12.71
CA ILE A 141 9.29 -1.68 -13.29
C ILE A 141 8.14 -0.92 -13.96
N PHE A 142 7.46 -0.07 -13.19
CA PHE A 142 6.30 0.71 -13.64
C PHE A 142 6.75 2.11 -14.05
N ASN A 143 6.80 2.36 -15.33
CA ASN A 143 7.19 3.62 -15.95
C ASN A 143 6.51 3.76 -17.30
N ASP A 144 6.52 4.95 -17.86
CA ASP A 144 5.85 5.29 -19.12
C ASP A 144 6.63 4.90 -20.40
N LYS A 145 7.85 4.37 -20.25
CA LYS A 145 8.69 3.99 -21.40
C LYS A 145 8.05 2.84 -22.18
N GLY A 146 7.81 3.07 -23.48
CA GLY A 146 7.23 2.07 -24.37
C GLY A 146 5.74 1.80 -24.13
N ARG A 147 5.01 2.73 -23.47
CA ARG A 147 3.55 2.67 -23.41
C ARG A 147 2.92 2.91 -24.78
N ALA A 148 1.79 2.27 -25.04
CA ALA A 148 0.98 2.58 -26.22
C ALA A 148 0.37 3.98 -26.07
N LEU A 149 0.39 4.74 -27.16
CA LEU A 149 -0.31 6.02 -27.28
C LEU A 149 -1.54 5.80 -28.13
N TRP A 150 -2.68 6.33 -27.70
CA TRP A 150 -3.91 6.24 -28.45
C TRP A 150 -3.87 7.21 -29.64
N ASN A 151 -4.05 6.69 -30.86
CA ASN A 151 -4.03 7.46 -32.11
C ASN A 151 -5.41 7.98 -32.54
N GLN A 152 -6.45 7.76 -31.73
CA GLN A 152 -7.85 8.10 -31.96
C GLN A 152 -8.55 7.33 -33.09
N GLU A 153 -7.84 6.54 -33.89
CA GLU A 153 -8.38 5.70 -34.96
C GLU A 153 -8.77 4.30 -34.46
N GLU A 154 -8.06 3.80 -33.43
CA GLU A 154 -8.36 2.52 -32.79
C GLU A 154 -9.30 2.70 -31.58
N LYS A 155 -9.79 1.59 -31.01
CA LYS A 155 -10.54 1.62 -29.77
C LYS A 155 -9.69 2.15 -28.61
N LEU A 156 -10.30 2.95 -27.75
CA LEU A 156 -9.67 3.35 -26.49
C LEU A 156 -9.60 2.13 -25.55
N LYS A 157 -8.39 1.64 -25.28
CA LYS A 157 -8.14 0.44 -24.48
C LYS A 157 -8.07 0.80 -23.01
N ILE A 158 -8.94 0.22 -22.22
CA ILE A 158 -9.05 0.40 -20.76
C ILE A 158 -8.51 -0.86 -20.08
N VAL A 159 -7.75 -0.69 -19.01
CA VAL A 159 -7.21 -1.81 -18.24
C VAL A 159 -7.42 -1.62 -16.74
N THR A 160 -7.63 -2.72 -16.05
CA THR A 160 -7.51 -2.82 -14.59
C THR A 160 -6.80 -4.10 -14.19
N HIS A 161 -6.23 -4.14 -12.99
CA HIS A 161 -5.69 -5.38 -12.47
C HIS A 161 -5.90 -5.53 -10.96
N HIS A 162 -6.17 -6.77 -10.52
CA HIS A 162 -6.32 -7.10 -9.11
C HIS A 162 -5.83 -8.51 -8.79
N TRP A 163 -5.06 -8.63 -7.71
CA TRP A 163 -4.74 -9.94 -7.16
C TRP A 163 -5.94 -10.57 -6.43
N GLY A 164 -6.62 -9.77 -5.60
CA GLY A 164 -7.81 -10.21 -4.85
C GLY A 164 -9.05 -10.24 -5.71
N ALA A 165 -9.89 -11.27 -5.53
CA ALA A 165 -11.14 -11.51 -6.27
C ALA A 165 -12.41 -11.15 -5.47
N ASN A 166 -12.30 -10.33 -4.41
CA ASN A 166 -13.50 -9.93 -3.67
C ASN A 166 -14.25 -8.82 -4.42
N TRP A 167 -15.57 -8.77 -4.21
CA TRP A 167 -16.47 -7.89 -4.97
C TRP A 167 -16.15 -6.39 -4.79
N ASN A 168 -15.64 -6.01 -3.61
CA ASN A 168 -15.22 -4.63 -3.31
C ASN A 168 -14.04 -4.13 -4.17
N LYS A 169 -13.44 -4.99 -5.00
CA LYS A 169 -12.44 -4.56 -5.98
C LYS A 169 -13.01 -3.77 -7.15
N GLY A 170 -14.32 -3.55 -7.17
CA GLY A 170 -15.00 -2.73 -8.16
C GLY A 170 -15.78 -3.52 -9.22
N PHE A 171 -16.09 -4.77 -8.95
CA PHE A 171 -16.77 -5.64 -9.92
C PHE A 171 -18.16 -5.14 -10.34
N ASP A 172 -18.83 -4.29 -9.55
CA ASP A 172 -20.05 -3.59 -9.98
C ASP A 172 -19.80 -2.74 -11.23
N ILE A 173 -18.71 -1.97 -11.23
CA ILE A 173 -18.37 -1.08 -12.35
C ILE A 173 -17.75 -1.87 -13.52
N TYR A 174 -16.90 -2.86 -13.23
CA TYR A 174 -16.31 -3.69 -14.27
C TYR A 174 -17.38 -4.49 -15.03
N SER A 175 -18.40 -4.99 -14.33
CA SER A 175 -19.57 -5.62 -14.94
C SER A 175 -20.41 -4.64 -15.75
N LYS A 176 -20.58 -3.39 -15.23
CA LYS A 176 -21.27 -2.33 -15.97
C LYS A 176 -20.54 -2.02 -17.27
N LEU A 177 -19.20 -1.89 -17.24
CA LEU A 177 -18.41 -1.67 -18.46
C LEU A 177 -18.54 -2.86 -19.44
N ASP A 178 -18.44 -4.09 -18.95
CA ASP A 178 -18.59 -5.30 -19.75
C ASP A 178 -19.94 -5.34 -20.48
N ASN A 179 -21.02 -4.96 -19.78
CA ASN A 179 -22.35 -4.88 -20.38
C ASN A 179 -22.49 -3.72 -21.39
N LEU A 180 -21.89 -2.55 -21.11
CA LEU A 180 -21.87 -1.44 -22.07
C LEU A 180 -21.20 -1.84 -23.40
N LEU A 181 -20.20 -2.73 -23.37
CA LEU A 181 -19.55 -3.23 -24.58
C LEU A 181 -20.46 -4.13 -25.45
N GLU A 182 -21.69 -4.46 -25.04
CA GLU A 182 -22.70 -5.06 -25.91
C GLU A 182 -23.36 -4.02 -26.82
N GLU A 183 -23.41 -2.75 -26.40
CA GLU A 183 -24.01 -1.66 -27.17
C GLU A 183 -23.11 -1.25 -28.33
N SER A 184 -23.68 -0.99 -29.52
CA SER A 184 -22.92 -0.69 -30.74
C SER A 184 -21.93 0.45 -30.59
N PHE A 185 -22.31 1.52 -29.85
CA PHE A 185 -21.42 2.65 -29.62
C PHE A 185 -20.18 2.22 -28.84
N TYR A 186 -20.35 1.69 -27.61
CA TYR A 186 -19.23 1.32 -26.74
C TYR A 186 -18.38 0.21 -27.35
N LYS A 187 -19.00 -0.77 -27.99
CA LYS A 187 -18.29 -1.85 -28.72
C LYS A 187 -17.37 -1.34 -29.82
N ASN A 188 -17.73 -0.26 -30.50
CA ASN A 188 -16.92 0.30 -31.57
C ASN A 188 -15.79 1.20 -31.07
N TYR A 189 -15.95 1.84 -29.90
CA TYR A 189 -15.00 2.84 -29.42
C TYR A 189 -14.16 2.40 -28.24
N PHE A 190 -14.52 1.34 -27.51
CA PHE A 190 -13.83 0.92 -26.30
C PHE A 190 -13.45 -0.57 -26.34
N GLU A 191 -12.38 -0.89 -25.63
CA GLU A 191 -11.95 -2.25 -25.29
C GLU A 191 -11.60 -2.29 -23.81
N PHE A 192 -11.97 -3.37 -23.09
CA PHE A 192 -11.62 -3.53 -21.70
C PHE A 192 -10.80 -4.80 -21.46
N THR A 193 -9.71 -4.67 -20.72
CA THR A 193 -8.86 -5.77 -20.29
C THR A 193 -8.84 -5.84 -18.75
N TYR A 194 -9.18 -6.98 -18.21
CA TYR A 194 -9.06 -7.30 -16.79
C TYR A 194 -7.89 -8.27 -16.57
N ILE A 195 -6.93 -7.90 -15.69
CA ILE A 195 -5.78 -8.73 -15.34
C ILE A 195 -5.92 -9.17 -13.89
N GLY A 196 -6.18 -10.45 -13.62
CA GLY A 196 -6.31 -10.91 -12.24
C GLY A 196 -7.22 -12.09 -12.02
N ASN A 197 -7.54 -12.33 -10.75
CA ASN A 197 -8.48 -13.36 -10.33
C ASN A 197 -9.92 -12.83 -10.36
N LEU A 198 -10.84 -13.66 -10.79
CA LEU A 198 -12.29 -13.34 -10.80
C LEU A 198 -12.98 -13.88 -9.54
N PRO A 199 -14.07 -13.23 -9.09
CA PRO A 199 -14.93 -13.77 -8.06
C PRO A 199 -15.48 -15.15 -8.45
N LYS A 200 -15.76 -15.97 -7.44
CA LYS A 200 -16.35 -17.29 -7.66
C LYS A 200 -17.71 -17.13 -8.41
N ASN A 201 -17.92 -17.95 -9.43
CA ASN A 201 -19.14 -17.96 -10.25
C ASN A 201 -19.39 -16.66 -11.03
N PHE A 202 -18.33 -15.87 -11.29
CA PHE A 202 -18.40 -14.68 -12.13
C PHE A 202 -17.53 -14.83 -13.38
N SER A 203 -18.03 -14.36 -14.51
CA SER A 203 -17.28 -14.25 -15.77
C SER A 203 -17.73 -13.01 -16.55
N PHE A 204 -16.81 -12.42 -17.25
CA PHE A 204 -17.09 -11.38 -18.24
C PHE A 204 -17.52 -12.00 -19.57
N LYS A 205 -18.27 -11.24 -20.37
CA LYS A 205 -18.72 -11.65 -21.72
C LYS A 205 -17.90 -10.98 -22.82
N ASN A 206 -17.58 -9.69 -22.65
CA ASN A 206 -16.97 -8.83 -23.67
C ASN A 206 -15.56 -8.37 -23.30
N THR A 207 -15.17 -8.58 -22.05
CA THR A 207 -13.88 -8.15 -21.50
C THR A 207 -12.81 -9.20 -21.73
N LYS A 208 -11.64 -8.78 -22.16
CA LYS A 208 -10.44 -9.65 -22.25
C LYS A 208 -9.94 -9.94 -20.84
N VAL A 209 -9.91 -11.21 -20.43
CA VAL A 209 -9.42 -11.63 -19.14
C VAL A 209 -8.02 -12.24 -19.27
N ILE A 210 -7.08 -11.73 -18.47
CA ILE A 210 -5.71 -12.22 -18.37
C ILE A 210 -5.49 -12.75 -16.95
N LYS A 211 -4.82 -13.89 -16.81
CA LYS A 211 -4.44 -14.44 -15.50
C LYS A 211 -3.58 -13.45 -14.73
N PRO A 212 -3.53 -13.53 -13.38
CA PRO A 212 -2.72 -12.65 -12.57
C PRO A 212 -1.28 -12.58 -13.03
N LEU A 213 -0.77 -11.36 -13.18
CA LEU A 213 0.61 -11.03 -13.53
C LEU A 213 1.26 -10.21 -12.40
N SER A 214 2.57 -10.14 -12.39
CA SER A 214 3.34 -9.30 -11.46
C SER A 214 4.60 -8.74 -12.12
N GLY A 215 5.19 -7.71 -11.51
CA GLY A 215 6.45 -7.12 -11.93
C GLY A 215 6.44 -6.65 -13.39
N GLU A 216 7.51 -6.92 -14.10
CA GLU A 216 7.68 -6.47 -15.51
C GLU A 216 6.62 -7.02 -16.47
N ASN A 217 6.15 -8.24 -16.25
CA ASN A 217 5.12 -8.83 -17.11
C ASN A 217 3.79 -8.09 -16.95
N LEU A 218 3.44 -7.69 -15.72
CA LEU A 218 2.28 -6.87 -15.45
C LEU A 218 2.43 -5.48 -16.08
N ALA A 219 3.58 -4.82 -15.88
CA ALA A 219 3.86 -3.51 -16.45
C ALA A 219 3.78 -3.52 -17.98
N LYS A 220 4.32 -4.56 -18.64
CA LYS A 220 4.23 -4.73 -20.11
C LYS A 220 2.77 -4.83 -20.57
N GLU A 221 1.93 -5.56 -19.84
CA GLU A 221 0.53 -5.72 -20.22
C GLU A 221 -0.29 -4.45 -19.97
N ILE A 222 -0.06 -3.74 -18.85
CA ILE A 222 -0.68 -2.43 -18.58
C ILE A 222 -0.34 -1.44 -19.71
N LYS A 223 0.90 -1.35 -20.13
CA LYS A 223 1.39 -0.41 -21.15
C LYS A 223 0.82 -0.63 -22.56
N LYS A 224 0.17 -1.74 -22.84
CA LYS A 224 -0.57 -1.98 -24.10
C LYS A 224 -1.90 -1.25 -24.17
N ASN A 225 -2.31 -0.62 -23.08
CA ASN A 225 -3.58 0.07 -22.92
C ASN A 225 -3.38 1.58 -22.80
N HIS A 226 -4.46 2.33 -22.84
CA HIS A 226 -4.47 3.80 -22.90
C HIS A 226 -4.93 4.43 -21.60
N VAL A 227 -5.90 3.82 -20.90
CA VAL A 227 -6.54 4.33 -19.69
C VAL A 227 -6.54 3.25 -18.60
N TYR A 228 -6.28 3.64 -17.39
CA TYR A 228 -6.39 2.77 -16.22
C TYR A 228 -7.72 3.00 -15.51
N LEU A 229 -8.44 1.94 -15.15
CA LEU A 229 -9.71 2.01 -14.42
C LEU A 229 -9.55 1.43 -13.01
N THR A 230 -9.96 2.18 -11.99
CA THR A 230 -10.10 1.67 -10.62
C THR A 230 -11.45 2.00 -10.04
N ALA A 231 -12.15 0.98 -9.54
CA ALA A 231 -13.45 1.11 -8.89
C ALA A 231 -13.47 0.41 -7.52
N SER A 232 -12.29 0.18 -6.92
CA SER A 232 -12.17 -0.43 -5.60
C SER A 232 -12.83 0.42 -4.52
N LEU A 233 -13.60 -0.22 -3.63
CA LEU A 233 -14.27 0.45 -2.51
C LEU A 233 -13.43 0.38 -1.25
N ASN A 234 -13.42 1.49 -0.48
CA ASN A 234 -12.73 1.62 0.81
C ASN A 234 -11.25 1.19 0.77
N GLU A 235 -10.58 1.44 -0.35
CA GLU A 235 -9.17 1.08 -0.51
C GLU A 235 -8.29 2.12 0.18
N PRO A 236 -7.46 1.76 1.19
CA PRO A 236 -6.63 2.73 1.90
C PRO A 236 -5.58 3.42 1.02
N SER A 237 -4.99 2.71 0.05
CA SER A 237 -4.05 3.26 -0.92
C SER A 237 -4.19 2.61 -2.31
N GLY A 238 -4.15 1.28 -2.38
CA GLY A 238 -4.31 0.53 -3.63
C GLY A 238 -3.13 0.61 -4.58
N ASN A 239 -2.20 -0.34 -4.52
CA ASN A 239 -1.05 -0.35 -5.43
C ASN A 239 -1.45 -0.40 -6.91
N HIS A 240 -2.55 -1.05 -7.24
CA HIS A 240 -2.99 -1.31 -8.61
C HIS A 240 -3.13 -0.02 -9.44
N HIS A 241 -3.84 0.99 -8.94
CA HIS A 241 -4.00 2.23 -9.70
C HIS A 241 -2.72 3.09 -9.69
N ILE A 242 -1.90 2.99 -8.62
CA ILE A 242 -0.59 3.65 -8.59
C ILE A 242 0.33 3.06 -9.67
N GLU A 243 0.33 1.73 -9.84
CA GLU A 243 1.09 1.02 -10.87
C GLU A 243 0.62 1.39 -12.28
N GLY A 244 -0.69 1.48 -12.50
CA GLY A 244 -1.29 1.93 -13.76
C GLY A 244 -0.92 3.38 -14.09
N ALA A 245 -1.10 4.29 -13.15
CA ALA A 245 -0.74 5.69 -13.30
C ALA A 245 0.77 5.90 -13.51
N GLN A 246 1.61 5.14 -12.79
CA GLN A 246 3.06 5.19 -12.94
C GLN A 246 3.52 4.67 -14.32
N CYS A 247 2.74 3.79 -14.97
CA CYS A 247 2.92 3.43 -16.38
C CYS A 247 2.49 4.54 -17.36
N GLY A 248 2.02 5.67 -16.84
CA GLY A 248 1.66 6.85 -17.62
C GLY A 248 0.23 6.84 -18.17
N LEU A 249 -0.66 5.99 -17.66
CA LEU A 249 -2.05 5.92 -18.09
C LEU A 249 -2.90 6.88 -17.25
N PRO A 250 -3.70 7.78 -17.86
CA PRO A 250 -4.73 8.54 -17.16
C PRO A 250 -5.69 7.60 -16.42
N VAL A 251 -6.17 8.01 -15.24
CA VAL A 251 -6.95 7.13 -14.36
C VAL A 251 -8.41 7.51 -14.34
N LEU A 252 -9.29 6.54 -14.61
CA LEU A 252 -10.70 6.63 -14.23
C LEU A 252 -10.86 6.05 -12.83
N TYR A 253 -11.38 6.83 -11.88
CA TYR A 253 -11.41 6.42 -10.49
C TYR A 253 -12.71 6.76 -9.78
N ILE A 254 -13.13 5.86 -8.88
CA ILE A 254 -14.26 6.11 -7.98
C ILE A 254 -13.80 6.86 -6.73
N ASN A 255 -14.62 7.79 -6.24
CA ASN A 255 -14.36 8.47 -4.97
C ASN A 255 -14.66 7.52 -3.80
N SER A 256 -13.66 6.74 -3.41
CA SER A 256 -13.79 5.80 -2.30
C SER A 256 -12.44 5.53 -1.64
N GLY A 257 -12.43 5.55 -0.30
CA GLY A 257 -11.20 5.35 0.45
C GLY A 257 -10.17 6.45 0.21
N GLY A 258 -8.91 6.06 0.16
CA GLY A 258 -7.78 6.95 -0.14
C GLY A 258 -7.49 7.11 -1.65
N ILE A 259 -8.27 6.49 -2.56
CA ILE A 259 -8.02 6.53 -4.00
C ILE A 259 -7.94 7.95 -4.56
N PRO A 260 -8.82 8.91 -4.17
CA PRO A 260 -8.74 10.28 -4.66
C PRO A 260 -7.41 10.96 -4.38
N GLU A 261 -6.74 10.65 -3.27
CA GLU A 261 -5.44 11.25 -2.92
C GLU A 261 -4.32 10.89 -3.90
N TYR A 262 -4.48 9.78 -4.63
CA TYR A 262 -3.54 9.29 -5.64
C TYR A 262 -3.93 9.64 -7.07
N CYS A 263 -5.21 9.91 -7.33
CA CYS A 263 -5.76 10.01 -8.68
C CYS A 263 -6.18 11.45 -9.05
N HIS A 264 -6.48 12.30 -8.06
CA HIS A 264 -6.92 13.68 -8.31
C HIS A 264 -5.86 14.45 -9.11
N GLY A 265 -6.28 15.06 -10.22
CA GLY A 265 -5.40 15.76 -11.18
C GLY A 265 -4.70 14.84 -12.20
N PHE A 266 -4.89 13.51 -12.11
CA PHE A 266 -4.27 12.51 -13.00
C PHE A 266 -5.29 11.65 -13.75
N GLY A 267 -6.52 12.14 -13.85
CA GLY A 267 -7.61 11.44 -14.52
C GLY A 267 -8.96 12.06 -14.18
N LEU A 268 -10.01 11.25 -14.30
CA LEU A 268 -11.39 11.65 -14.06
C LEU A 268 -12.04 10.83 -12.95
N GLU A 269 -12.70 11.52 -12.03
CA GLU A 269 -13.54 10.92 -11.02
C GLU A 269 -14.91 10.56 -11.61
N PHE A 270 -15.41 9.39 -11.24
CA PHE A 270 -16.75 8.94 -11.59
C PHE A 270 -17.51 8.37 -10.38
N ASN A 271 -18.80 8.30 -10.51
CA ASN A 271 -19.70 7.53 -9.65
C ASN A 271 -20.48 6.49 -10.48
N LYS A 272 -21.33 5.69 -9.82
CA LYS A 272 -22.11 4.65 -10.51
C LYS A 272 -23.05 5.20 -11.59
N ASP A 273 -23.56 6.42 -11.41
CA ASP A 273 -24.58 6.99 -12.27
C ASP A 273 -23.97 7.63 -13.52
N ASN A 274 -22.86 8.39 -13.36
CA ASN A 274 -22.22 9.12 -14.45
C ASN A 274 -21.08 8.36 -15.16
N PHE A 275 -20.87 7.09 -14.86
CA PHE A 275 -19.72 6.34 -15.37
C PHE A 275 -19.61 6.33 -16.90
N SER A 276 -20.74 6.17 -17.61
CA SER A 276 -20.78 6.21 -19.07
C SER A 276 -20.39 7.58 -19.64
N GLU A 277 -20.87 8.66 -19.04
CA GLU A 277 -20.55 10.01 -19.43
C GLU A 277 -19.04 10.32 -19.25
N ILE A 278 -18.48 9.82 -18.13
CA ILE A 278 -17.06 10.00 -17.82
C ILE A 278 -16.16 9.17 -18.76
N LEU A 279 -16.63 7.99 -19.24
CA LEU A 279 -15.94 7.24 -20.29
C LEU A 279 -15.82 8.07 -21.58
N ASP A 280 -16.93 8.72 -21.99
CA ASP A 280 -16.96 9.56 -23.18
C ASP A 280 -16.11 10.83 -22.99
N GLU A 281 -16.17 11.44 -21.82
CA GLU A 281 -15.30 12.58 -21.48
C GLU A 281 -13.82 12.20 -21.55
N MET A 282 -13.41 11.05 -21.00
CA MET A 282 -12.05 10.57 -21.08
C MET A 282 -11.60 10.38 -22.53
N ARG A 283 -12.46 9.80 -23.37
CA ARG A 283 -12.19 9.59 -24.79
C ARG A 283 -12.01 10.92 -25.51
N ASN A 284 -12.89 11.89 -25.29
CA ASN A 284 -12.89 13.18 -25.99
C ASN A 284 -11.73 14.08 -25.54
N ASN A 285 -11.22 13.93 -24.32
CA ASN A 285 -10.18 14.77 -23.72
C ASN A 285 -8.90 13.99 -23.38
N TYR A 286 -8.66 12.83 -24.01
CA TYR A 286 -7.57 11.93 -23.67
C TYR A 286 -6.19 12.62 -23.61
N ASP A 287 -5.83 13.37 -24.66
CA ASP A 287 -4.52 14.03 -24.75
C ASP A 287 -4.26 15.03 -23.62
N LYS A 288 -5.31 15.72 -23.17
CA LYS A 288 -5.24 16.63 -22.00
C LYS A 288 -4.90 15.84 -20.72
N HIS A 289 -5.58 14.72 -20.48
CA HIS A 289 -5.33 13.88 -19.30
C HIS A 289 -3.99 13.17 -19.38
N LEU A 290 -3.59 12.71 -20.57
CA LEU A 290 -2.30 12.10 -20.81
C LEU A 290 -1.14 13.02 -20.44
N LYS A 291 -1.21 14.30 -20.81
CA LYS A 291 -0.18 15.30 -20.49
C LYS A 291 0.01 15.50 -18.97
N HIS A 292 -1.04 15.35 -18.17
CA HIS A 292 -0.93 15.45 -16.72
C HIS A 292 -0.12 14.30 -16.12
N MET A 293 -0.10 13.12 -16.76
CA MET A 293 0.61 11.94 -16.27
C MET A 293 2.13 12.11 -16.21
N GLU A 294 2.71 13.03 -17.00
CA GLU A 294 4.15 13.34 -16.95
C GLU A 294 4.63 13.78 -15.55
N LYS A 295 3.72 14.33 -14.75
CA LYS A 295 3.98 14.84 -13.40
C LYS A 295 3.55 13.89 -12.28
N TYR A 296 3.16 12.64 -12.59
CA TYR A 296 2.67 11.70 -11.58
C TYR A 296 3.75 11.42 -10.51
N PRO A 297 3.49 11.78 -9.22
CA PRO A 297 4.56 11.85 -8.23
C PRO A 297 4.74 10.57 -7.40
N PHE A 298 3.75 9.63 -7.41
CA PHE A 298 3.66 8.55 -6.45
C PHE A 298 4.51 7.34 -6.86
N ASN A 299 5.79 7.43 -6.60
CA ASN A 299 6.76 6.36 -6.81
C ASN A 299 7.42 5.91 -5.50
N SER A 300 7.97 4.70 -5.50
CA SER A 300 8.58 4.10 -4.30
C SER A 300 9.78 4.89 -3.79
N GLN A 301 10.54 5.56 -4.65
CA GLN A 301 11.69 6.36 -4.23
C GLN A 301 11.27 7.58 -3.41
N ASN A 302 10.20 8.30 -3.84
CA ASN A 302 9.67 9.44 -3.10
C ASN A 302 9.08 8.98 -1.75
N MET A 303 8.32 7.88 -1.75
CA MET A 303 7.80 7.26 -0.52
C MET A 303 8.94 6.93 0.45
N CYS A 304 9.95 6.18 0.00
CA CYS A 304 11.08 5.76 0.84
C CYS A 304 11.90 6.95 1.36
N ARG A 305 12.09 7.99 0.54
CA ARG A 305 12.76 9.25 0.95
C ARG A 305 11.98 9.95 2.07
N SER A 306 10.64 9.92 2.03
CA SER A 306 9.80 10.49 3.09
C SER A 306 9.96 9.73 4.41
N PHE A 307 10.04 8.39 4.35
CA PHE A 307 10.34 7.57 5.53
C PHE A 307 11.74 7.86 6.09
N GLU A 308 12.77 7.93 5.24
CA GLU A 308 14.14 8.22 5.66
C GLU A 308 14.25 9.58 6.36
N ARG A 309 13.61 10.61 5.80
CA ARG A 309 13.56 11.95 6.41
C ARG A 309 12.88 11.92 7.78
N MET A 310 11.75 11.24 7.89
CA MET A 310 11.05 11.06 9.16
C MET A 310 11.91 10.30 10.17
N PHE A 311 12.59 9.24 9.78
CA PHE A 311 13.48 8.48 10.66
C PHE A 311 14.65 9.34 11.17
N ASN A 312 15.27 10.14 10.32
CA ASN A 312 16.33 11.04 10.73
C ASN A 312 15.82 12.12 11.71
N ASP A 313 14.68 12.75 11.43
CA ASP A 313 14.03 13.70 12.34
C ASP A 313 13.71 13.07 13.72
N MET A 314 13.22 11.83 13.73
CA MET A 314 12.98 11.10 14.98
C MET A 314 14.27 10.83 15.76
N LEU A 315 15.35 10.49 15.07
CA LEU A 315 16.65 10.24 15.72
C LEU A 315 17.23 11.52 16.32
N GLU A 316 17.11 12.65 15.65
CA GLU A 316 17.49 13.97 16.17
C GLU A 316 16.68 14.37 17.41
N LYS A 317 15.38 14.04 17.42
CA LYS A 317 14.46 14.35 18.52
C LYS A 317 14.30 13.22 19.54
N ARG A 318 15.18 12.20 19.50
CA ARG A 318 15.04 10.95 20.28
C ARG A 318 14.75 11.19 21.77
N ASP A 319 15.53 12.00 22.45
CA ASP A 319 15.36 12.21 23.91
C ASP A 319 14.04 12.90 24.24
N ASN A 320 13.59 13.85 23.43
CA ASN A 320 12.28 14.48 23.58
C ASN A 320 11.12 13.47 23.31
N ILE A 321 11.27 12.58 22.34
CA ILE A 321 10.27 11.53 22.07
C ILE A 321 10.22 10.56 23.26
N LEU A 322 11.37 10.08 23.73
CA LEU A 322 11.46 9.13 24.83
C LEU A 322 10.91 9.70 26.15
N SER A 323 11.10 11.00 26.40
CA SER A 323 10.55 11.65 27.63
C SER A 323 9.02 11.68 27.67
N LYS A 324 8.36 11.55 26.52
CA LYS A 324 6.89 11.53 26.37
C LYS A 324 6.31 10.13 26.24
N ARG A 325 7.18 9.11 26.12
CA ARG A 325 6.76 7.72 25.93
C ARG A 325 6.17 7.15 27.21
N ASN A 326 4.92 6.76 27.19
CA ASN A 326 4.25 6.04 28.28
C ASN A 326 4.44 4.52 28.11
N LEU A 327 5.68 4.04 28.24
CA LEU A 327 5.88 2.60 28.38
C LEU A 327 5.32 2.18 29.75
N ILE A 328 4.46 1.17 29.77
CA ILE A 328 4.05 0.51 31.00
C ILE A 328 5.32 -0.19 31.53
N ASN A 329 6.01 0.50 32.41
CA ASN A 329 7.30 0.06 32.95
C ASN A 329 7.08 -1.09 33.93
N LYS A 330 6.70 -2.25 33.41
CA LYS A 330 6.66 -3.50 34.16
C LYS A 330 8.06 -4.11 34.20
N GLN A 331 9.01 -3.42 34.87
CA GLN A 331 10.32 -4.01 35.18
C GLN A 331 10.15 -5.14 36.21
N ASN A 332 9.61 -6.24 35.74
CA ASN A 332 9.61 -7.47 36.51
C ASN A 332 10.92 -8.21 36.20
N ALA A 333 11.83 -8.27 37.19
CA ALA A 333 13.14 -8.92 37.04
C ALA A 333 13.02 -10.39 36.64
N ILE A 334 11.97 -11.08 37.10
CA ILE A 334 11.69 -12.49 36.74
C ILE A 334 11.28 -12.59 35.27
N ALA A 335 10.34 -11.76 34.83
CA ALA A 335 9.92 -11.73 33.43
C ALA A 335 11.07 -11.40 32.48
N ARG A 336 11.95 -10.45 32.86
CA ARG A 336 13.18 -10.15 32.12
C ARG A 336 14.08 -11.36 31.99
N ARG A 337 14.36 -12.07 33.08
CA ARG A 337 15.21 -13.29 33.06
C ARG A 337 14.63 -14.35 32.17
N ILE A 338 13.33 -14.62 32.25
CA ILE A 338 12.65 -15.61 31.41
C ILE A 338 12.72 -15.18 29.92
N TYR A 339 12.46 -13.91 29.62
CA TYR A 339 12.54 -13.39 28.25
C TYR A 339 13.95 -13.53 27.67
N LEU A 340 14.98 -13.13 28.41
CA LEU A 340 16.37 -13.22 27.97
C LEU A 340 16.84 -14.67 27.78
N ALA A 341 16.43 -15.61 28.66
CA ALA A 341 16.71 -17.03 28.50
C ALA A 341 16.07 -17.61 27.22
N ARG A 342 14.78 -17.33 26.97
CA ARG A 342 14.07 -17.72 25.74
C ARG A 342 14.71 -17.14 24.49
N ARG A 343 15.12 -15.88 24.54
CA ARG A 343 15.81 -15.20 23.42
C ARG A 343 17.15 -15.89 23.12
N LYS A 344 17.96 -16.20 24.14
CA LYS A 344 19.23 -16.91 23.96
C LYS A 344 19.02 -18.28 23.29
N LEU A 345 18.01 -19.05 23.70
CA LEU A 345 17.66 -20.33 23.10
C LEU A 345 17.23 -20.22 21.63
N LYS A 346 16.51 -19.15 21.25
CA LYS A 346 16.16 -18.89 19.85
C LYS A 346 17.40 -18.56 19.02
N LEU A 347 18.27 -17.70 19.51
CA LEU A 347 19.51 -17.30 18.80
C LEU A 347 20.50 -18.44 18.61
N THR A 348 20.53 -19.42 19.52
CA THR A 348 21.38 -20.62 19.37
C THR A 348 20.81 -21.64 18.37
N LYS A 349 19.49 -21.63 18.12
CA LYS A 349 18.85 -22.52 17.13
C LYS A 349 18.85 -21.94 15.71
N SER A 350 19.14 -20.66 15.55
CA SER A 350 19.20 -19.98 14.24
C SER A 350 20.63 -19.85 13.67
N LYS A 351 21.60 -20.35 14.40
CA LYS A 351 22.99 -20.57 13.98
C LYS A 351 23.18 -22.05 13.60
#